data_c9439a8e0af908307fa53292d442479c
#
_entry.id   c9439a8e0af908307fa53292d442479c
#
_cell.length_a   1.000
_cell.length_b   1.000
_cell.length_c   1.000
_cell.angle_alpha   90.00
_cell.angle_beta   90.00
_cell.angle_gamma   90.00
#
_symmetry.space_group_name_H-M   'P 1'
#
loop_
_entity.id
_entity.type
_entity.pdbx_description
1 polymer ?
#
loop_
_entity_poly.entity_id
_entity_poly.type
_entity_poly.pdbx_seq_one_letter_code
_entity_poly.pdbx_strand_id
1 'polypeptide(L)'
;MIPGMDLIDFISWASLVGVALVVFAESGLLIGFFLPGDSLLLTTGLLVSRGLVDYSIHVVVIVLFIAAVLGDNTGYWFGKKMGRSLFKKKDTPIFHKENLIKAEKFYQRHGNKTIVIARFVPFARTFAPILAGISHMHYRTFFIYNIIGALLWAAGL
;
A
#
# COMPACT_ATOMS: atom_id res chain seq x y z
N MET A 1 17.53 -5.77 24.92
CA MET A 1 18.79 -5.51 24.18
C MET A 1 19.19 -6.82 23.51
N ILE A 2 19.26 -6.85 22.20
CA ILE A 2 19.71 -8.03 21.45
C ILE A 2 21.23 -8.03 21.50
N PRO A 3 21.91 -9.10 21.98
CA PRO A 3 23.38 -9.11 22.09
C PRO A 3 24.00 -8.97 20.68
N GLY A 4 24.81 -7.92 20.49
CA GLY A 4 25.57 -7.68 19.25
C GLY A 4 25.02 -6.58 18.34
N MET A 5 23.99 -5.84 18.75
CA MET A 5 23.46 -4.71 18.00
C MET A 5 23.77 -3.41 18.75
N ASP A 6 24.49 -2.50 18.10
CA ASP A 6 24.79 -1.18 18.65
C ASP A 6 23.50 -0.34 18.73
N LEU A 7 23.49 0.65 19.63
CA LEU A 7 22.33 1.53 19.83
C LEU A 7 21.91 2.23 18.54
N ILE A 8 22.87 2.58 17.70
CA ILE A 8 22.65 3.21 16.40
C ILE A 8 21.95 2.24 15.45
N ASP A 9 22.39 0.98 15.40
CA ASP A 9 21.79 -0.08 14.58
C ASP A 9 20.35 -0.36 15.02
N PHE A 10 20.10 -0.36 16.34
CA PHE A 10 18.75 -0.53 16.87
C PHE A 10 17.82 0.62 16.50
N ILE A 11 18.28 1.86 16.63
CA ILE A 11 17.48 3.06 16.24
C ILE A 11 17.21 3.03 14.74
N SER A 12 18.20 2.70 13.93
CA SER A 12 18.06 2.59 12.48
C SER A 12 17.04 1.51 12.11
N TRP A 13 17.18 0.31 12.69
CA TRP A 13 16.26 -0.79 12.45
C TRP A 13 14.82 -0.45 12.88
N ALA A 14 14.64 0.17 14.05
CA ALA A 14 13.35 0.61 14.53
C ALA A 14 12.70 1.66 13.61
N SER A 15 13.51 2.56 13.02
CA SER A 15 13.01 3.54 12.06
C SER A 15 12.57 2.91 10.74
N LEU A 16 13.31 1.92 10.20
CA LEU A 16 12.94 1.19 9.00
C LEU A 16 11.64 0.39 9.20
N VAL A 17 11.50 -0.30 10.33
CA VAL A 17 10.25 -1.00 10.70
C VAL A 17 9.10 -0.01 10.86
N GLY A 18 9.35 1.15 11.47
CA GLY A 18 8.35 2.22 11.58
C GLY A 18 7.86 2.70 10.23
N VAL A 19 8.77 2.96 9.29
CA VAL A 19 8.41 3.35 7.91
C VAL A 19 7.63 2.23 7.21
N ALA A 20 8.06 0.98 7.36
CA ALA A 20 7.36 -0.17 6.79
C ALA A 20 5.93 -0.31 7.34
N LEU A 21 5.73 -0.10 8.65
CA LEU A 21 4.40 -0.11 9.27
C LEU A 21 3.52 1.02 8.75
N VAL A 22 4.07 2.22 8.56
CA VAL A 22 3.32 3.35 7.97
C VAL A 22 2.91 3.02 6.53
N VAL A 23 3.82 2.51 5.71
CA VAL A 23 3.53 2.10 4.32
C VAL A 23 2.49 0.98 4.29
N PHE A 24 2.59 0.00 5.17
CA PHE A 24 1.59 -1.07 5.32
C PHE A 24 0.21 -0.50 5.67
N ALA A 25 0.14 0.38 6.68
CA ALA A 25 -1.10 0.98 7.12
C ALA A 25 -1.73 1.88 6.05
N GLU A 26 -0.92 2.65 5.33
CA GLU A 26 -1.36 3.51 4.24
C GLU A 26 -1.91 2.70 3.06
N SER A 27 -1.26 1.59 2.73
CA SER A 27 -1.69 0.74 1.62
C SER A 27 -2.91 -0.13 1.96
N GLY A 28 -3.03 -0.58 3.22
CA GLY A 28 -4.02 -1.58 3.61
C GLY A 28 -5.22 -1.06 4.40
N LEU A 29 -5.06 0.08 5.06
CA LEU A 29 -6.08 0.64 5.94
C LEU A 29 -6.61 1.95 5.38
N LEU A 30 -7.93 2.13 5.39
CA LEU A 30 -8.57 3.39 4.96
C LEU A 30 -8.07 4.61 5.73
N ILE A 31 -7.67 4.41 6.98
CA ILE A 31 -7.09 5.45 7.85
C ILE A 31 -5.72 5.89 7.32
N GLY A 32 -5.03 5.02 6.62
CA GLY A 32 -3.71 5.28 6.05
C GLY A 32 -3.67 6.37 5.00
N PHE A 33 -4.81 6.77 4.43
CA PHE A 33 -4.91 7.90 3.51
C PHE A 33 -4.32 9.21 4.09
N PHE A 34 -4.38 9.38 5.41
CA PHE A 34 -3.82 10.54 6.10
C PHE A 34 -2.33 10.39 6.45
N LEU A 35 -1.73 9.24 6.20
CA LEU A 35 -0.32 8.97 6.52
C LEU A 35 0.58 9.38 5.36
N PRO A 36 1.72 10.03 5.62
CA PRO A 36 2.64 10.52 4.59
C PRO A 36 3.64 9.46 4.14
N GLY A 37 3.19 8.25 3.75
CA GLY A 37 4.06 7.13 3.42
C GLY A 37 4.95 7.38 2.20
N ASP A 38 4.43 8.05 1.16
CA ASP A 38 5.24 8.43 -0.01
C ASP A 38 6.37 9.38 0.36
N SER A 39 6.08 10.36 1.22
CA SER A 39 7.09 11.29 1.71
C SER A 39 8.15 10.58 2.56
N LEU A 40 7.73 9.63 3.39
CA LEU A 40 8.63 8.81 4.19
C LEU A 40 9.51 7.90 3.32
N LEU A 41 8.96 7.33 2.25
CA LEU A 41 9.71 6.51 1.31
C LEU A 41 10.78 7.33 0.61
N LEU A 42 10.44 8.48 0.04
CA LEU A 42 11.38 9.40 -0.60
C LEU A 42 12.47 9.88 0.37
N THR A 43 12.07 10.25 1.59
CA THR A 43 13.01 10.70 2.62
C THR A 43 13.96 9.58 3.02
N THR A 44 13.45 8.37 3.22
CA THR A 44 14.27 7.20 3.57
C THR A 44 15.26 6.87 2.45
N GLY A 45 14.81 6.87 1.18
CA GLY A 45 15.67 6.66 0.03
C GLY A 45 16.77 7.72 -0.07
N LEU A 46 16.46 8.98 0.18
CA LEU A 46 17.43 10.09 0.19
C LEU A 46 18.46 9.95 1.32
N LEU A 47 18.03 9.56 2.52
CA LEU A 47 18.92 9.37 3.66
C LEU A 47 19.90 8.21 3.41
N VAL A 48 19.43 7.12 2.84
CA VAL A 48 20.25 5.98 2.44
C VAL A 48 21.24 6.38 1.33
N SER A 49 20.79 7.10 0.31
CA SER A 49 21.65 7.54 -0.80
C SER A 49 22.75 8.49 -0.37
N ARG A 50 22.52 9.25 0.70
CA ARG A 50 23.54 10.16 1.31
C ARG A 50 24.46 9.49 2.34
N GLY A 51 24.30 8.19 2.57
CA GLY A 51 25.08 7.46 3.55
C GLY A 51 24.81 7.87 5.00
N LEU A 52 23.67 8.50 5.27
CA LEU A 52 23.27 8.91 6.62
C LEU A 52 22.67 7.76 7.43
N VAL A 53 22.36 6.66 6.78
CA VAL A 53 21.82 5.45 7.38
C VAL A 53 22.55 4.25 6.76
N ASP A 54 23.05 3.34 7.59
CA ASP A 54 23.88 2.19 7.20
C ASP A 54 23.08 1.02 6.59
N TYR A 55 22.00 1.31 5.86
CA TYR A 55 21.25 0.31 5.12
C TYR A 55 21.60 0.31 3.64
N SER A 56 21.73 -0.90 3.10
CA SER A 56 21.72 -1.06 1.64
C SER A 56 20.36 -0.64 1.09
N ILE A 57 20.36 0.15 0.03
CA ILE A 57 19.13 0.55 -0.67
C ILE A 57 18.27 -0.65 -1.06
N HIS A 58 18.90 -1.78 -1.38
CA HIS A 58 18.19 -3.02 -1.72
C HIS A 58 17.35 -3.55 -0.56
N VAL A 59 17.88 -3.49 0.68
CA VAL A 59 17.13 -3.90 1.88
C VAL A 59 15.92 -3.02 2.10
N VAL A 60 16.09 -1.71 1.96
CA VAL A 60 14.98 -0.75 2.10
C VAL A 60 13.89 -1.01 1.06
N VAL A 61 14.26 -1.17 -0.21
CA VAL A 61 13.32 -1.46 -1.30
C VAL A 61 12.56 -2.76 -1.05
N ILE A 62 13.25 -3.82 -0.62
CA ILE A 62 12.61 -5.12 -0.34
C ILE A 62 11.62 -5.00 0.84
N VAL A 63 12.03 -4.35 1.92
CA VAL A 63 11.17 -4.20 3.11
C VAL A 63 9.91 -3.39 2.77
N LEU A 64 10.06 -2.28 2.07
CA LEU A 64 8.94 -1.43 1.67
C LEU A 64 8.05 -2.10 0.63
N PHE A 65 8.63 -2.85 -0.30
CA PHE A 65 7.90 -3.69 -1.24
C PHE A 65 7.01 -4.71 -0.53
N ILE A 66 7.57 -5.46 0.42
CA ILE A 66 6.82 -6.45 1.21
C ILE A 66 5.71 -5.76 2.02
N ALA A 67 6.01 -4.65 2.69
CA ALA A 67 5.03 -3.89 3.46
C ALA A 67 3.85 -3.42 2.59
N ALA A 68 4.14 -2.89 1.40
CA ALA A 68 3.12 -2.44 0.45
C ALA A 68 2.26 -3.60 -0.06
N VAL A 69 2.87 -4.73 -0.44
CA VAL A 69 2.14 -5.92 -0.91
C VAL A 69 1.23 -6.47 0.19
N LEU A 70 1.73 -6.58 1.42
CA LEU A 70 0.93 -7.06 2.55
C LEU A 70 -0.21 -6.09 2.90
N GLY A 71 0.05 -4.78 2.84
CA GLY A 71 -0.97 -3.76 3.03
C GLY A 71 -2.11 -3.91 2.04
N ASP A 72 -1.81 -3.96 0.76
CA ASP A 72 -2.82 -4.11 -0.30
C ASP A 72 -3.59 -5.43 -0.17
N ASN A 73 -2.92 -6.53 0.20
CA ASN A 73 -3.61 -7.79 0.46
C ASN A 73 -4.61 -7.66 1.60
N THR A 74 -4.24 -6.96 2.67
CA THR A 74 -5.14 -6.68 3.80
C THR A 74 -6.35 -5.87 3.33
N GLY A 75 -6.11 -4.83 2.53
CA GLY A 75 -7.17 -4.02 1.92
C GLY A 75 -8.10 -4.83 1.02
N TYR A 76 -7.56 -5.72 0.19
CA TYR A 76 -8.35 -6.61 -0.66
C TYR A 76 -9.26 -7.53 0.17
N TRP A 77 -8.71 -8.21 1.19
CA TRP A 77 -9.50 -9.10 2.05
C TRP A 77 -10.54 -8.34 2.86
N PHE A 78 -10.21 -7.15 3.33
CA PHE A 78 -11.17 -6.26 3.99
C PHE A 78 -12.32 -5.88 3.05
N GLY A 79 -12.01 -5.46 1.82
CA GLY A 79 -13.00 -5.16 0.79
C GLY A 79 -13.89 -6.36 0.47
N LYS A 80 -13.29 -7.54 0.30
CA LYS A 80 -14.01 -8.77 0.00
C LYS A 80 -14.97 -9.20 1.12
N LYS A 81 -14.54 -9.06 2.38
CA LYS A 81 -15.31 -9.51 3.55
C LYS A 81 -16.38 -8.51 3.97
N MET A 82 -16.06 -7.22 3.97
CA MET A 82 -16.91 -6.18 4.53
C MET A 82 -17.49 -5.21 3.50
N GLY A 83 -16.98 -5.22 2.27
CA GLY A 83 -17.21 -4.17 1.31
C GLY A 83 -18.69 -3.88 1.00
N ARG A 84 -19.49 -4.89 0.76
CA ARG A 84 -20.94 -4.71 0.51
C ARG A 84 -21.71 -4.22 1.74
N SER A 85 -21.27 -4.57 2.93
CA SER A 85 -21.91 -4.13 4.17
C SER A 85 -21.65 -2.65 4.47
N LEU A 86 -20.47 -2.14 4.10
CA LEU A 86 -20.09 -0.74 4.29
C LEU A 86 -20.96 0.21 3.45
N PHE A 87 -21.35 -0.21 2.24
CA PHE A 87 -22.21 0.57 1.35
C PHE A 87 -23.70 0.46 1.69
N LYS A 88 -24.09 -0.48 2.55
CA LYS A 88 -25.50 -0.65 2.97
C LYS A 88 -25.87 0.21 4.18
N LYS A 89 -24.90 0.62 4.99
CA LYS A 89 -25.20 1.15 6.34
C LYS A 89 -25.31 2.66 6.46
N LYS A 90 -24.73 3.49 5.62
CA LYS A 90 -24.92 4.97 5.58
C LYS A 90 -24.24 5.58 4.36
N ASP A 91 -24.88 6.56 3.74
CA ASP A 91 -24.27 7.45 2.76
C ASP A 91 -23.24 8.35 3.49
N THR A 92 -22.00 7.86 3.56
CA THR A 92 -20.85 8.68 3.95
C THR A 92 -20.19 9.26 2.71
N PRO A 93 -19.57 10.45 2.75
CA PRO A 93 -18.96 11.08 1.58
C PRO A 93 -17.97 10.19 0.83
N ILE A 94 -17.39 9.21 1.52
CA ILE A 94 -16.39 8.27 0.98
C ILE A 94 -17.04 7.00 0.42
N PHE A 95 -18.18 6.55 1.01
CA PHE A 95 -18.85 5.28 0.70
C PHE A 95 -20.21 5.48 0.03
N HIS A 96 -20.29 6.34 -0.99
CA HIS A 96 -21.48 6.46 -1.82
C HIS A 96 -21.59 5.30 -2.81
N LYS A 97 -22.81 4.75 -2.97
CA LYS A 97 -23.12 3.74 -3.98
C LYS A 97 -22.67 4.16 -5.39
N GLU A 98 -22.76 5.45 -5.71
CA GLU A 98 -22.32 5.99 -6.99
C GLU A 98 -20.81 5.82 -7.20
N ASN A 99 -20.00 6.00 -6.15
CA ASN A 99 -18.54 5.81 -6.23
C ASN A 99 -18.19 4.34 -6.45
N LEU A 100 -18.93 3.42 -5.83
CA LEU A 100 -18.78 2.00 -6.08
C LEU A 100 -19.07 1.64 -7.53
N ILE A 101 -20.20 2.12 -8.07
CA ILE A 101 -20.60 1.89 -9.47
C ILE A 101 -19.56 2.48 -10.44
N LYS A 102 -19.05 3.68 -10.15
CA LYS A 102 -17.98 4.30 -10.95
C LYS A 102 -16.70 3.48 -10.91
N ALA A 103 -16.32 2.97 -9.74
CA ALA A 103 -15.15 2.11 -9.58
C ALA A 103 -15.32 0.77 -10.30
N GLU A 104 -16.48 0.10 -10.18
CA GLU A 104 -16.77 -1.14 -10.90
C GLU A 104 -16.72 -0.93 -12.42
N LYS A 105 -17.31 0.16 -12.93
CA LYS A 105 -17.23 0.53 -14.35
C LYS A 105 -15.79 0.82 -14.79
N PHE A 106 -15.00 1.47 -13.94
CA PHE A 106 -13.61 1.75 -14.21
C PHE A 106 -12.78 0.47 -14.31
N TYR A 107 -12.98 -0.49 -13.40
CA TYR A 107 -12.36 -1.81 -13.45
C TYR A 107 -12.79 -2.61 -14.68
N GLN A 108 -14.08 -2.56 -15.03
CA GLN A 108 -14.58 -3.23 -16.25
C GLN A 108 -14.00 -2.63 -17.53
N ARG A 109 -13.77 -1.31 -17.55
CA ARG A 109 -13.26 -0.59 -18.71
C ARG A 109 -11.74 -0.73 -18.90
N HIS A 110 -10.98 -0.68 -17.82
CA HIS A 110 -9.51 -0.68 -17.84
C HIS A 110 -8.91 -2.03 -17.43
N GLY A 111 -9.72 -2.95 -16.93
CA GLY A 111 -9.32 -4.28 -16.53
C GLY A 111 -8.35 -4.29 -15.35
N ASN A 112 -7.58 -5.36 -15.28
CA ASN A 112 -6.69 -5.64 -14.15
C ASN A 112 -5.50 -4.66 -14.04
N LYS A 113 -5.14 -3.98 -15.13
CA LYS A 113 -4.09 -2.95 -15.17
C LYS A 113 -4.39 -1.76 -14.26
N THR A 114 -5.65 -1.57 -13.92
CA THR A 114 -6.10 -0.52 -13.00
C THR A 114 -5.36 -0.59 -11.65
N ILE A 115 -5.07 -1.79 -11.14
CA ILE A 115 -4.36 -1.96 -9.87
C ILE A 115 -2.96 -1.35 -9.93
N VAL A 116 -2.25 -1.58 -11.04
CA VAL A 116 -0.90 -1.02 -11.24
C VAL A 116 -0.96 0.50 -11.39
N ILE A 117 -1.86 1.00 -12.23
CA ILE A 117 -1.97 2.44 -12.52
C ILE A 117 -2.44 3.21 -11.28
N ALA A 118 -3.42 2.68 -10.56
CA ALA A 118 -3.96 3.30 -9.35
C ALA A 118 -2.89 3.54 -8.28
N ARG A 119 -1.84 2.71 -8.24
CA ARG A 119 -0.76 2.84 -7.26
C ARG A 119 0.05 4.14 -7.41
N PHE A 120 0.11 4.68 -8.63
CA PHE A 120 0.79 5.96 -8.91
C PHE A 120 -0.09 7.19 -8.63
N VAL A 121 -1.36 6.99 -8.30
CA VAL A 121 -2.28 8.05 -7.92
C VAL A 121 -2.53 7.94 -6.41
N PRO A 122 -2.08 8.92 -5.61
CA PRO A 122 -2.08 8.81 -4.14
C PRO A 122 -3.44 8.44 -3.54
N PHE A 123 -4.52 8.99 -4.05
CA PHE A 123 -5.87 8.69 -3.60
C PHE A 123 -6.34 7.30 -4.07
N ALA A 124 -6.09 6.97 -5.33
CA ALA A 124 -6.60 5.75 -5.94
C ALA A 124 -5.92 4.49 -5.37
N ARG A 125 -4.66 4.55 -4.98
CA ARG A 125 -3.91 3.39 -4.49
C ARG A 125 -4.48 2.79 -3.21
N THR A 126 -4.96 3.60 -2.29
CA THR A 126 -5.56 3.13 -1.03
C THR A 126 -6.90 2.44 -1.27
N PHE A 127 -7.67 2.93 -2.23
CA PHE A 127 -8.99 2.39 -2.52
C PHE A 127 -8.96 1.23 -3.51
N ALA A 128 -7.98 1.17 -4.41
CA ALA A 128 -7.92 0.15 -5.47
C ALA A 128 -7.94 -1.30 -4.94
N PRO A 129 -7.17 -1.68 -3.91
CA PRO A 129 -7.24 -3.03 -3.34
C PRO A 129 -8.60 -3.36 -2.73
N ILE A 130 -9.18 -2.40 -2.02
CA ILE A 130 -10.48 -2.56 -1.37
C ILE A 130 -11.58 -2.74 -2.43
N LEU A 131 -11.56 -1.92 -3.48
CA LEU A 131 -12.50 -2.00 -4.59
C LEU A 131 -12.33 -3.30 -5.39
N ALA A 132 -11.10 -3.77 -5.57
CA ALA A 132 -10.82 -5.08 -6.16
C ALA A 132 -11.43 -6.22 -5.35
N GLY A 133 -11.37 -6.13 -4.01
CA GLY A 133 -12.02 -7.08 -3.11
C GLY A 133 -13.54 -7.03 -3.19
N ILE A 134 -14.13 -5.83 -3.23
CA ILE A 134 -15.58 -5.61 -3.33
C ILE A 134 -16.13 -6.12 -4.66
N SER A 135 -15.42 -5.89 -5.76
CA SER A 135 -15.81 -6.32 -7.11
C SER A 135 -15.59 -7.81 -7.36
N HIS A 136 -15.18 -8.58 -6.33
CA HIS A 136 -14.91 -10.01 -6.44
C HIS A 136 -13.87 -10.39 -7.50
N MET A 137 -12.88 -9.52 -7.74
CA MET A 137 -11.75 -9.86 -8.59
C MET A 137 -11.06 -11.14 -8.09
N HIS A 138 -10.66 -12.02 -9.00
CA HIS A 138 -9.93 -13.22 -8.61
C HIS A 138 -8.63 -12.86 -7.88
N TYR A 139 -8.42 -13.45 -6.69
CA TYR A 139 -7.27 -13.16 -5.86
C TYR A 139 -5.92 -13.34 -6.57
N ARG A 140 -5.77 -14.39 -7.39
CA ARG A 140 -4.53 -14.61 -8.17
C ARG A 140 -4.24 -13.46 -9.11
N THR A 141 -5.26 -12.97 -9.81
CA THR A 141 -5.14 -11.83 -10.71
C THR A 141 -4.76 -10.57 -9.95
N PHE A 142 -5.47 -10.28 -8.85
CA PHE A 142 -5.14 -9.17 -7.98
C PHE A 142 -3.70 -9.26 -7.49
N PHE A 143 -3.28 -10.42 -6.98
CA PHE A 143 -1.95 -10.62 -6.41
C PHE A 143 -0.82 -10.39 -7.42
N ILE A 144 -0.97 -10.89 -8.64
CA ILE A 144 0.03 -10.69 -9.71
C ILE A 144 0.18 -9.19 -10.04
N TYR A 145 -0.93 -8.49 -10.28
CA TYR A 145 -0.89 -7.06 -10.60
C TYR A 145 -0.45 -6.21 -9.40
N ASN A 146 -0.77 -6.64 -8.19
CA ASN A 146 -0.27 -6.02 -6.97
C ASN A 146 1.26 -6.12 -6.85
N ILE A 147 1.84 -7.29 -7.08
CA ILE A 147 3.30 -7.48 -7.08
C ILE A 147 3.95 -6.60 -8.13
N ILE A 148 3.45 -6.59 -9.37
CA ILE A 148 3.98 -5.77 -10.46
C ILE A 148 3.92 -4.28 -10.07
N GLY A 149 2.78 -3.82 -9.60
CA GLY A 149 2.59 -2.44 -9.18
C GLY A 149 3.50 -2.03 -8.02
N ALA A 150 3.62 -2.91 -7.01
CA ALA A 150 4.49 -2.67 -5.85
C ALA A 150 5.97 -2.61 -6.24
N LEU A 151 6.39 -3.50 -7.15
CA LEU A 151 7.77 -3.52 -7.64
C LEU A 151 8.10 -2.23 -8.41
N LEU A 152 7.22 -1.84 -9.33
CA LEU A 152 7.39 -0.61 -10.12
C LEU A 152 7.40 0.64 -9.22
N TRP A 153 6.56 0.67 -8.20
CA TRP A 153 6.48 1.79 -7.27
C TRP A 153 7.71 1.83 -6.35
N ALA A 154 8.09 0.73 -5.71
CA ALA A 154 9.20 0.69 -4.78
C ALA A 154 10.56 0.88 -5.47
N ALA A 155 10.71 0.40 -6.71
CA ALA A 155 11.94 0.56 -7.49
C ALA A 155 11.98 1.86 -8.30
N GLY A 156 10.82 2.47 -8.57
CA GLY A 156 10.71 3.68 -9.37
C GLY A 156 10.83 4.99 -8.58
N LEU A 157 10.56 4.95 -7.29
CA LEU A 157 10.73 6.07 -6.36
C LEU A 157 12.07 5.97 -5.64
#